data_a1be1c75673b6d6e147e79a13a1cf7ab
#
_entry.id   a1be1c75673b6d6e147e79a13a1cf7ab
#
_cell.length_a   1.000
_cell.length_b   1.000
_cell.length_c   1.000
_cell.angle_alpha   90.00
_cell.angle_beta   90.00
_cell.angle_gamma   90.00
#
_symmetry.space_group_name_H-M   'P 1'
#
loop_
_entity.id
_entity.type
_entity.pdbx_description
1 polymer ?
#
loop_
_entity_poly.entity_id
_entity_poly.type
_entity_poly.pdbx_seq_one_letter_code
_entity_poly.pdbx_strand_id
1 'polypeptide(L)'
;EGNEKASLQLSIKESVPFVQLAWGETILPTHLIGKYNAMNAAAAICIGHYFKLSKEAITRGIEGYVPSNNRSQWVKKDHGNQVLMDAYNANPTSMHAAIEAFGEIKAPHKVLILGDMKELGAYSQKEHQQLVDDIAAFVWDAVLLLGDNFYQTQTNFMKFRTLTELNHYLKLHPFSDTFFLIKGSRS
;
A
#
# COMPACT_ATOMS: atom_id res chain seq x y z
N GLU A 1 -6.20 -11.23 -18.17
CA GLU A 1 -6.82 -11.45 -19.47
C GLU A 1 -8.33 -11.64 -19.28
N GLY A 2 -9.12 -10.74 -19.90
CA GLY A 2 -10.55 -10.74 -19.72
C GLY A 2 -11.24 -11.89 -20.49
N ASN A 3 -12.27 -12.47 -19.91
CA ASN A 3 -13.14 -13.39 -20.62
C ASN A 3 -14.18 -12.56 -21.40
N GLU A 4 -14.09 -12.55 -22.74
CA GLU A 4 -15.00 -11.82 -23.65
C GLU A 4 -16.47 -12.22 -23.48
N LYS A 5 -16.75 -13.39 -22.91
CA LYS A 5 -18.12 -13.89 -22.62
C LYS A 5 -18.63 -13.47 -21.24
N ALA A 6 -17.83 -12.75 -20.44
CA ALA A 6 -18.27 -12.28 -19.13
C ALA A 6 -19.35 -11.22 -19.27
N SER A 7 -20.40 -11.32 -18.45
CA SER A 7 -21.53 -10.35 -18.40
C SER A 7 -21.09 -8.97 -17.87
N LEU A 8 -19.97 -8.90 -17.19
CA LEU A 8 -19.36 -7.68 -16.67
C LEU A 8 -17.90 -7.63 -17.12
N GLN A 9 -17.54 -6.57 -17.84
CA GLN A 9 -16.18 -6.32 -18.28
C GLN A 9 -15.69 -4.99 -17.69
N LEU A 10 -14.54 -5.06 -17.01
CA LEU A 10 -13.88 -3.91 -16.41
C LEU A 10 -12.44 -3.85 -16.90
N SER A 11 -11.91 -2.65 -17.08
CA SER A 11 -10.50 -2.45 -17.40
C SER A 11 -9.89 -1.39 -16.49
N ILE A 12 -8.59 -1.52 -16.21
CA ILE A 12 -7.83 -0.50 -15.49
C ILE A 12 -7.42 0.56 -16.51
N LYS A 13 -7.75 1.83 -16.26
CA LYS A 13 -7.33 2.98 -17.07
C LYS A 13 -6.09 3.63 -16.51
N GLU A 14 -6.07 3.83 -15.21
CA GLU A 14 -4.94 4.38 -14.46
C GLU A 14 -4.78 3.62 -13.14
N SER A 15 -3.57 3.65 -12.58
CA SER A 15 -3.28 3.04 -11.28
C SER A 15 -2.44 3.95 -10.37
N VAL A 16 -2.01 5.12 -10.85
CA VAL A 16 -1.13 6.04 -10.12
C VAL A 16 -1.68 7.48 -10.18
N PRO A 17 -1.81 8.19 -9.06
CA PRO A 17 -1.68 7.66 -7.70
C PRO A 17 -2.88 6.79 -7.30
N PHE A 18 -4.06 7.00 -7.92
CA PHE A 18 -5.29 6.27 -7.62
C PHE A 18 -5.73 5.40 -8.80
N VAL A 19 -6.31 4.28 -8.47
CA VAL A 19 -6.90 3.38 -9.45
C VAL A 19 -8.10 4.04 -10.12
N GLN A 20 -8.15 4.01 -11.44
CA GLN A 20 -9.32 4.31 -12.23
C GLN A 20 -9.73 3.07 -13.04
N LEU A 21 -10.98 2.69 -12.92
CA LEU A 21 -11.57 1.59 -13.68
C LEU A 21 -12.46 2.14 -14.80
N ALA A 22 -12.60 1.37 -15.88
CA ALA A 22 -13.64 1.62 -16.87
C ALA A 22 -14.64 0.48 -16.88
N TRP A 23 -15.94 0.85 -16.90
CA TRP A 23 -17.08 -0.04 -17.06
C TRP A 23 -17.87 0.37 -18.30
N GLY A 24 -17.53 -0.21 -19.44
CA GLY A 24 -17.92 0.30 -20.74
C GLY A 24 -17.35 1.71 -20.95
N GLU A 25 -18.21 2.67 -21.26
CA GLU A 25 -17.80 4.08 -21.45
C GLU A 25 -17.68 4.88 -20.13
N THR A 26 -18.11 4.31 -19.00
CA THR A 26 -18.08 4.97 -17.70
C THR A 26 -16.70 4.82 -17.06
N ILE A 27 -16.06 5.91 -16.74
CA ILE A 27 -14.84 5.94 -15.93
C ILE A 27 -15.22 6.04 -14.46
N LEU A 28 -14.63 5.17 -13.62
CA LEU A 28 -14.86 5.11 -12.19
C LEU A 28 -13.55 5.50 -11.47
N PRO A 29 -13.38 6.77 -11.09
CA PRO A 29 -12.28 7.16 -10.23
C PRO A 29 -12.46 6.55 -8.83
N THR A 30 -11.35 6.22 -8.19
CA THR A 30 -11.35 5.70 -6.82
C THR A 30 -10.35 6.45 -5.95
N HIS A 31 -10.42 6.23 -4.64
CA HIS A 31 -9.37 6.65 -3.70
C HIS A 31 -8.44 5.49 -3.32
N LEU A 32 -8.37 4.45 -4.14
CA LEU A 32 -7.57 3.26 -3.93
C LEU A 32 -6.21 3.38 -4.61
N ILE A 33 -5.14 3.00 -3.91
CA ILE A 33 -3.77 3.05 -4.41
C ILE A 33 -3.31 1.64 -4.79
N GLY A 34 -2.63 1.54 -5.93
CA GLY A 34 -2.01 0.32 -6.43
C GLY A 34 -2.95 -0.61 -7.19
N LYS A 35 -2.42 -1.23 -8.23
CA LYS A 35 -3.14 -2.13 -9.14
C LYS A 35 -3.85 -3.29 -8.42
N TYR A 36 -3.29 -3.78 -7.31
CA TYR A 36 -3.90 -4.85 -6.52
C TYR A 36 -5.28 -4.45 -5.97
N ASN A 37 -5.52 -3.17 -5.71
CA ASN A 37 -6.82 -2.67 -5.27
C ASN A 37 -7.86 -2.57 -6.41
N ALA A 38 -7.44 -2.59 -7.66
CA ALA A 38 -8.36 -2.67 -8.78
C ALA A 38 -9.21 -3.94 -8.74
N MET A 39 -8.62 -5.07 -8.32
CA MET A 39 -9.36 -6.33 -8.15
C MET A 39 -10.38 -6.24 -7.02
N ASN A 40 -10.05 -5.54 -5.92
CA ASN A 40 -10.98 -5.32 -4.82
C ASN A 40 -12.18 -4.47 -5.25
N ALA A 41 -11.93 -3.39 -5.99
CA ALA A 41 -12.99 -2.57 -6.57
C ALA A 41 -13.83 -3.35 -7.58
N ALA A 42 -13.20 -4.14 -8.47
CA ALA A 42 -13.90 -4.99 -9.42
C ALA A 42 -14.79 -6.02 -8.72
N ALA A 43 -14.32 -6.65 -7.64
CA ALA A 43 -15.13 -7.56 -6.85
C ALA A 43 -16.35 -6.85 -6.23
N ALA A 44 -16.20 -5.64 -5.69
CA ALA A 44 -17.29 -4.86 -5.15
C ALA A 44 -18.35 -4.50 -6.24
N ILE A 45 -17.86 -4.12 -7.43
CA ILE A 45 -18.74 -3.85 -8.59
C ILE A 45 -19.50 -5.11 -8.99
N CYS A 46 -18.83 -6.28 -9.08
CA CYS A 46 -19.47 -7.56 -9.39
C CYS A 46 -20.54 -7.93 -8.35
N ILE A 47 -20.27 -7.74 -7.07
CA ILE A 47 -21.23 -8.01 -5.98
C ILE A 47 -22.44 -7.08 -6.12
N GLY A 48 -22.22 -5.78 -6.32
CA GLY A 48 -23.32 -4.83 -6.52
C GLY A 48 -24.18 -5.19 -7.73
N HIS A 49 -23.55 -5.57 -8.84
CA HIS A 49 -24.25 -6.02 -10.05
C HIS A 49 -25.06 -7.31 -9.81
N TYR A 50 -24.48 -8.29 -9.11
CA TYR A 50 -25.17 -9.53 -8.73
C TYR A 50 -26.45 -9.25 -7.93
N PHE A 51 -26.38 -8.32 -6.96
CA PHE A 51 -27.53 -7.90 -6.17
C PHE A 51 -28.45 -6.89 -6.89
N LYS A 52 -28.26 -6.70 -8.20
CA LYS A 52 -29.12 -5.88 -9.07
C LYS A 52 -29.20 -4.40 -8.64
N LEU A 53 -28.14 -3.87 -8.02
CA LEU A 53 -28.04 -2.44 -7.81
C LEU A 53 -27.90 -1.73 -9.16
N SER A 54 -28.42 -0.50 -9.26
CA SER A 54 -28.25 0.27 -10.49
C SER A 54 -26.77 0.63 -10.71
N LYS A 55 -26.37 0.82 -11.97
CA LYS A 55 -25.00 1.20 -12.31
C LYS A 55 -24.58 2.49 -11.59
N GLU A 56 -25.49 3.46 -11.50
CA GLU A 56 -25.29 4.75 -10.83
C GLU A 56 -25.06 4.58 -9.31
N ALA A 57 -25.78 3.65 -8.67
CA ALA A 57 -25.62 3.35 -7.25
C ALA A 57 -24.26 2.70 -6.98
N ILE A 58 -23.85 1.73 -7.82
CA ILE A 58 -22.53 1.09 -7.74
C ILE A 58 -21.43 2.12 -7.96
N THR A 59 -21.53 2.95 -8.99
CA THR A 59 -20.57 4.01 -9.31
C THR A 59 -20.38 4.95 -8.13
N ARG A 60 -21.47 5.50 -7.58
CA ARG A 60 -21.39 6.38 -6.39
C ARG A 60 -20.74 5.69 -5.18
N GLY A 61 -21.03 4.40 -4.99
CA GLY A 61 -20.44 3.63 -3.90
C GLY A 61 -18.92 3.45 -4.04
N ILE A 62 -18.44 3.20 -5.25
CA ILE A 62 -17.02 3.04 -5.55
C ILE A 62 -16.28 4.37 -5.46
N GLU A 63 -16.82 5.43 -6.06
CA GLU A 63 -16.23 6.78 -6.05
C GLU A 63 -16.20 7.38 -4.64
N GLY A 64 -17.25 7.13 -3.85
CA GLY A 64 -17.36 7.64 -2.48
C GLY A 64 -16.56 6.86 -1.44
N TYR A 65 -16.00 5.70 -1.80
CA TYR A 65 -15.25 4.90 -0.83
C TYR A 65 -13.85 5.48 -0.59
N VAL A 66 -13.61 5.94 0.63
CA VAL A 66 -12.29 6.39 1.09
C VAL A 66 -11.72 5.34 2.05
N PRO A 67 -10.52 4.77 1.75
CA PRO A 67 -9.87 3.82 2.64
C PRO A 67 -9.66 4.39 4.05
N SER A 68 -9.91 3.54 5.05
CA SER A 68 -9.77 3.84 6.47
C SER A 68 -9.11 2.65 7.20
N ASN A 69 -8.96 2.74 8.51
CA ASN A 69 -8.47 1.63 9.34
C ASN A 69 -7.09 1.10 8.91
N ASN A 70 -6.18 1.99 8.51
CA ASN A 70 -4.81 1.65 8.10
C ASN A 70 -4.75 0.67 6.91
N ARG A 71 -5.71 0.72 5.99
CA ARG A 71 -5.74 -0.08 4.76
C ARG A 71 -5.56 0.82 3.55
N SER A 72 -4.33 0.99 3.10
CA SER A 72 -3.95 1.88 1.98
C SER A 72 -4.54 3.30 2.13
N GLN A 73 -4.58 3.80 3.35
CA GLN A 73 -5.16 5.10 3.70
C GLN A 73 -4.15 6.22 3.45
N TRP A 74 -4.51 7.16 2.58
CA TRP A 74 -3.69 8.35 2.34
C TRP A 74 -4.03 9.45 3.33
N VAL A 75 -3.05 9.91 4.11
CA VAL A 75 -3.21 10.93 5.14
C VAL A 75 -2.22 12.08 4.90
N LYS A 76 -2.70 13.30 4.89
CA LYS A 76 -1.84 14.51 4.91
C LYS A 76 -1.46 14.82 6.36
N LYS A 77 -0.22 15.23 6.56
CA LYS A 77 0.37 15.59 7.85
C LYS A 77 0.99 16.98 7.76
N ASP A 78 1.45 17.50 8.91
CA ASP A 78 2.12 18.78 8.98
C ASP A 78 3.42 18.81 8.17
N HIS A 79 3.92 20.01 7.88
CA HIS A 79 5.16 20.26 7.14
C HIS A 79 5.19 19.64 5.72
N GLY A 80 4.04 19.60 5.04
CA GLY A 80 3.94 19.03 3.68
C GLY A 80 4.05 17.49 3.61
N ASN A 81 4.18 16.83 4.75
CA ASN A 81 4.31 15.38 4.80
C ASN A 81 3.00 14.68 4.41
N GLN A 82 3.15 13.53 3.77
CA GLN A 82 2.04 12.65 3.40
C GLN A 82 2.36 11.22 3.83
N VAL A 83 1.36 10.47 4.22
CA VAL A 83 1.52 9.09 4.70
C VAL A 83 0.53 8.19 3.98
N LEU A 84 1.04 7.16 3.32
CA LEU A 84 0.27 6.00 2.93
C LEU A 84 0.31 4.99 4.08
N MET A 85 -0.77 4.96 4.85
CA MET A 85 -0.90 4.06 6.00
C MET A 85 -1.50 2.74 5.56
N ASP A 86 -0.70 1.67 5.56
CA ASP A 86 -1.12 0.32 5.18
C ASP A 86 -0.69 -0.71 6.25
N ALA A 87 -0.94 -0.39 7.51
CA ALA A 87 -0.47 -1.13 8.68
C ALA A 87 -1.57 -1.95 9.38
N TYR A 88 -2.54 -2.49 8.62
CA TYR A 88 -3.53 -3.42 9.16
C TYR A 88 -2.97 -4.83 9.30
N ASN A 89 -2.30 -5.31 8.27
CA ASN A 89 -1.57 -6.58 8.24
C ASN A 89 -0.49 -6.57 7.16
N ALA A 90 0.51 -7.45 7.30
CA ALA A 90 1.59 -7.58 6.35
C ALA A 90 1.95 -9.06 6.12
N ASN A 91 2.13 -9.41 4.86
CA ASN A 91 2.74 -10.65 4.39
C ASN A 91 3.62 -10.32 3.17
N PRO A 92 4.51 -11.23 2.73
CA PRO A 92 5.45 -10.95 1.64
C PRO A 92 4.78 -10.36 0.40
N THR A 93 3.72 -10.99 -0.11
CA THR A 93 3.01 -10.54 -1.32
C THR A 93 2.44 -9.13 -1.15
N SER A 94 1.82 -8.83 -0.01
CA SER A 94 1.24 -7.50 0.22
C SER A 94 2.28 -6.42 0.47
N MET A 95 3.45 -6.77 1.03
CA MET A 95 4.58 -5.85 1.19
C MET A 95 5.13 -5.44 -0.17
N HIS A 96 5.46 -6.42 -1.03
CA HIS A 96 5.94 -6.15 -2.39
C HIS A 96 4.95 -5.29 -3.19
N ALA A 97 3.67 -5.67 -3.21
CA ALA A 97 2.65 -4.93 -3.96
C ALA A 97 2.49 -3.46 -3.48
N ALA A 98 2.56 -3.22 -2.17
CA ALA A 98 2.45 -1.87 -1.62
C ALA A 98 3.71 -1.04 -1.91
N ILE A 99 4.91 -1.62 -1.80
CA ILE A 99 6.18 -0.95 -2.07
C ILE A 99 6.30 -0.62 -3.57
N GLU A 100 5.95 -1.55 -4.45
CA GLU A 100 5.91 -1.32 -5.89
C GLU A 100 4.97 -0.17 -6.26
N ALA A 101 3.71 -0.22 -5.79
CA ALA A 101 2.73 0.83 -6.02
C ALA A 101 3.19 2.19 -5.46
N PHE A 102 3.82 2.21 -4.28
CA PHE A 102 4.37 3.41 -3.69
C PHE A 102 5.58 3.93 -4.49
N GLY A 103 6.39 3.03 -5.03
CA GLY A 103 7.53 3.36 -5.90
C GLY A 103 7.11 4.12 -7.16
N GLU A 104 5.96 3.77 -7.74
CA GLU A 104 5.40 4.42 -8.94
C GLU A 104 4.89 5.86 -8.66
N ILE A 105 4.56 6.21 -7.42
CA ILE A 105 4.06 7.55 -7.08
C ILE A 105 5.20 8.56 -7.15
N LYS A 106 4.98 9.67 -7.86
CA LYS A 106 5.91 10.78 -7.92
C LYS A 106 5.82 11.63 -6.65
N ALA A 107 6.93 11.74 -5.92
CA ALA A 107 7.06 12.60 -4.76
C ALA A 107 8.52 13.11 -4.67
N PRO A 108 8.77 14.31 -4.12
CA PRO A 108 10.11 14.85 -3.97
C PRO A 108 10.99 13.97 -3.08
N HIS A 109 10.44 13.49 -1.97
CA HIS A 109 11.10 12.60 -1.03
C HIS A 109 10.21 11.42 -0.68
N LYS A 110 10.77 10.20 -0.66
CA LYS A 110 10.07 8.95 -0.33
C LYS A 110 10.78 8.17 0.75
N VAL A 111 10.06 7.84 1.80
CA VAL A 111 10.57 7.08 2.96
C VAL A 111 9.71 5.86 3.20
N LEU A 112 10.35 4.71 3.40
CA LEU A 112 9.68 3.48 3.83
C LEU A 112 9.84 3.31 5.35
N ILE A 113 8.74 3.03 6.04
CA ILE A 113 8.71 2.57 7.44
C ILE A 113 8.04 1.21 7.45
N LEU A 114 8.83 0.16 7.60
CA LEU A 114 8.36 -1.21 7.46
C LEU A 114 8.47 -1.95 8.79
N GLY A 115 7.35 -2.44 9.29
CA GLY A 115 7.28 -3.30 10.48
C GLY A 115 7.27 -4.78 10.11
N ASP A 116 7.66 -5.62 11.06
CA ASP A 116 7.74 -7.07 10.89
C ASP A 116 6.47 -7.67 10.26
N MET A 117 6.68 -8.68 9.42
CA MET A 117 5.64 -9.58 8.96
C MET A 117 5.47 -10.71 9.97
N LYS A 118 4.26 -10.89 10.52
CA LYS A 118 3.92 -11.96 11.46
C LYS A 118 3.40 -13.20 10.75
N GLU A 119 3.25 -14.27 11.48
CA GLU A 119 2.63 -15.53 11.02
C GLU A 119 3.39 -16.26 9.90
N LEU A 120 4.68 -15.97 9.70
CA LEU A 120 5.52 -16.63 8.68
C LEU A 120 6.20 -17.91 9.19
N GLY A 121 6.17 -18.19 10.50
CA GLY A 121 6.81 -19.36 11.09
C GLY A 121 8.29 -19.47 10.73
N ALA A 122 8.74 -20.65 10.30
CA ALA A 122 10.12 -20.93 9.93
C ALA A 122 10.63 -20.12 8.70
N TYR A 123 9.74 -19.56 7.91
CA TYR A 123 10.11 -18.76 6.73
C TYR A 123 10.41 -17.30 7.05
N SER A 124 10.13 -16.85 8.29
CA SER A 124 10.20 -15.44 8.68
C SER A 124 11.53 -14.80 8.31
N GLN A 125 12.66 -15.37 8.71
CA GLN A 125 13.98 -14.80 8.44
C GLN A 125 14.26 -14.67 6.92
N LYS A 126 13.93 -15.70 6.16
CA LYS A 126 14.11 -15.70 4.70
C LYS A 126 13.29 -14.62 4.01
N GLU A 127 12.01 -14.52 4.37
CA GLU A 127 11.09 -13.56 3.74
C GLU A 127 11.44 -12.11 4.09
N HIS A 128 11.88 -11.85 5.32
CA HIS A 128 12.35 -10.50 5.70
C HIS A 128 13.66 -10.14 4.98
N GLN A 129 14.60 -11.09 4.84
CA GLN A 129 15.84 -10.83 4.09
C GLN A 129 15.54 -10.59 2.62
N GLN A 130 14.71 -11.45 2.00
CA GLN A 130 14.34 -11.27 0.59
C GLN A 130 13.70 -9.91 0.33
N LEU A 131 12.77 -9.48 1.20
CA LEU A 131 12.16 -8.16 1.06
C LEU A 131 13.19 -7.03 1.15
N VAL A 132 14.14 -7.13 2.07
CA VAL A 132 15.22 -6.15 2.23
C VAL A 132 16.11 -6.09 0.98
N ASP A 133 16.45 -7.24 0.41
CA ASP A 133 17.25 -7.33 -0.81
C ASP A 133 16.50 -6.72 -2.01
N ASP A 134 15.20 -6.99 -2.13
CA ASP A 134 14.37 -6.49 -3.22
C ASP A 134 14.20 -4.96 -3.16
N ILE A 135 13.96 -4.40 -1.97
CA ILE A 135 13.82 -2.94 -1.83
C ILE A 135 15.15 -2.20 -1.99
N ALA A 136 16.28 -2.85 -1.78
CA ALA A 136 17.60 -2.27 -2.02
C ALA A 136 17.90 -1.99 -3.51
N ALA A 137 17.12 -2.60 -4.42
CA ALA A 137 17.21 -2.33 -5.86
C ALA A 137 16.60 -0.98 -6.28
N PHE A 138 15.88 -0.31 -5.38
CA PHE A 138 15.22 0.98 -5.63
C PHE A 138 15.89 2.10 -4.85
N VAL A 139 15.67 3.33 -5.30
CA VAL A 139 16.18 4.54 -4.62
C VAL A 139 15.11 5.07 -3.68
N TRP A 140 15.45 5.13 -2.39
CA TRP A 140 14.65 5.71 -1.33
C TRP A 140 15.47 6.76 -0.57
N ASP A 141 14.83 7.84 -0.10
CA ASP A 141 15.52 8.82 0.76
C ASP A 141 15.88 8.20 2.12
N ALA A 142 15.04 7.33 2.65
CA ALA A 142 15.34 6.50 3.81
C ALA A 142 14.48 5.23 3.84
N VAL A 143 15.01 4.18 4.46
CA VAL A 143 14.30 2.95 4.83
C VAL A 143 14.51 2.69 6.31
N LEU A 144 13.40 2.67 7.05
CA LEU A 144 13.35 2.49 8.50
C LEU A 144 12.65 1.15 8.78
N LEU A 145 13.39 0.19 9.27
CA LEU A 145 12.92 -1.16 9.54
C LEU A 145 12.64 -1.34 11.04
N LEU A 146 11.47 -1.87 11.39
CA LEU A 146 11.01 -1.99 12.77
C LEU A 146 10.65 -3.45 13.11
N GLY A 147 11.25 -3.97 14.15
CA GLY A 147 10.94 -5.28 14.71
C GLY A 147 12.14 -6.21 14.75
N ASP A 148 12.01 -7.30 15.51
CA ASP A 148 13.10 -8.24 15.75
C ASP A 148 13.49 -9.03 14.51
N ASN A 149 12.55 -9.34 13.62
CA ASN A 149 12.84 -10.08 12.39
C ASN A 149 13.63 -9.20 11.41
N PHE A 150 13.19 -7.96 11.17
CA PHE A 150 13.96 -7.00 10.37
C PHE A 150 15.30 -6.67 11.02
N TYR A 151 15.37 -6.60 12.35
CA TYR A 151 16.62 -6.32 13.03
C TYR A 151 17.70 -7.37 12.75
N GLN A 152 17.33 -8.60 12.48
CA GLN A 152 18.25 -9.72 12.16
C GLN A 152 18.68 -9.73 10.68
N THR A 153 18.06 -8.95 9.79
CA THR A 153 18.44 -8.93 8.37
C THR A 153 19.81 -8.28 8.15
N GLN A 154 20.49 -8.68 7.08
CA GLN A 154 21.75 -8.10 6.64
C GLN A 154 21.45 -6.96 5.67
N THR A 155 21.71 -5.72 6.11
CA THR A 155 21.43 -4.52 5.31
C THR A 155 22.10 -3.28 5.92
N ASN A 156 22.29 -2.24 5.12
CA ASN A 156 22.70 -0.91 5.54
C ASN A 156 21.53 0.00 5.93
N PHE A 157 20.27 -0.46 5.80
CA PHE A 157 19.10 0.30 6.22
C PHE A 157 19.05 0.45 7.74
N MET A 158 18.41 1.53 8.20
CA MET A 158 18.25 1.77 9.63
C MET A 158 17.27 0.78 10.25
N LYS A 159 17.67 0.18 11.36
CA LYS A 159 16.90 -0.86 12.04
C LYS A 159 16.62 -0.47 13.48
N PHE A 160 15.38 -0.66 13.88
CA PHE A 160 14.88 -0.37 15.22
C PHE A 160 14.18 -1.63 15.77
N ARG A 161 14.44 -1.97 17.03
CA ARG A 161 13.74 -3.10 17.66
C ARG A 161 12.36 -2.69 18.15
N THR A 162 12.23 -1.46 18.61
CA THR A 162 11.00 -0.99 19.27
C THR A 162 10.47 0.29 18.62
N LEU A 163 9.16 0.46 18.74
CA LEU A 163 8.50 1.70 18.32
C LEU A 163 9.03 2.93 19.08
N THR A 164 9.48 2.75 20.33
CA THR A 164 10.08 3.82 21.14
C THR A 164 11.39 4.32 20.50
N GLU A 165 12.26 3.43 20.07
CA GLU A 165 13.49 3.78 19.37
C GLU A 165 13.21 4.50 18.05
N LEU A 166 12.31 3.97 17.24
CA LEU A 166 11.89 4.60 15.97
C LEU A 166 11.31 6.00 16.21
N ASN A 167 10.41 6.14 17.18
CA ASN A 167 9.82 7.44 17.50
C ASN A 167 10.85 8.44 18.02
N HIS A 168 11.84 8.00 18.79
CA HIS A 168 12.94 8.85 19.23
C HIS A 168 13.77 9.33 18.04
N TYR A 169 14.11 8.43 17.12
CA TYR A 169 14.82 8.77 15.88
C TYR A 169 14.04 9.80 15.04
N LEU A 170 12.73 9.58 14.81
CA LEU A 170 11.89 10.50 14.01
C LEU A 170 11.78 11.89 14.63
N LYS A 171 11.79 12.00 15.96
CA LYS A 171 11.82 13.30 16.67
C LYS A 171 13.13 14.07 16.49
N LEU A 172 14.25 13.37 16.43
CA LEU A 172 15.57 13.98 16.24
C LEU A 172 15.89 14.29 14.78
N HIS A 173 15.21 13.61 13.85
CA HIS A 173 15.40 13.75 12.41
C HIS A 173 14.05 14.06 11.74
N PRO A 174 13.54 15.30 11.90
CA PRO A 174 12.25 15.68 11.32
C PRO A 174 12.33 15.69 9.79
N PHE A 175 11.26 15.24 9.17
CA PHE A 175 11.07 15.24 7.72
C PHE A 175 10.10 16.34 7.31
N SER A 176 10.29 16.89 6.12
CA SER A 176 9.37 17.82 5.46
C SER A 176 9.18 17.42 4.00
N ASP A 177 8.04 17.76 3.43
CA ASP A 177 7.66 17.49 2.03
C ASP A 177 7.89 16.04 1.60
N THR A 178 7.78 15.12 2.58
CA THR A 178 8.13 13.71 2.44
C THR A 178 6.87 12.85 2.36
N PHE A 179 6.85 11.90 1.43
CA PHE A 179 5.84 10.89 1.36
C PHE A 179 6.33 9.59 2.01
N PHE A 180 5.58 9.09 2.97
CA PHE A 180 5.88 7.88 3.71
C PHE A 180 4.96 6.73 3.29
N LEU A 181 5.52 5.54 3.11
CA LEU A 181 4.76 4.30 3.22
C LEU A 181 5.00 3.71 4.61
N ILE A 182 3.94 3.52 5.38
CA ILE A 182 4.00 2.80 6.66
C ILE A 182 3.25 1.49 6.52
N LYS A 183 3.99 0.37 6.60
CA LYS A 183 3.42 -0.96 6.46
C LYS A 183 4.07 -1.96 7.41
N GLY A 184 3.25 -2.82 8.01
CA GLY A 184 3.68 -3.87 8.93
C GLY A 184 2.50 -4.67 9.45
N SER A 185 2.79 -5.78 10.10
CA SER A 185 1.74 -6.56 10.78
C SER A 185 1.24 -5.85 12.04
N ARG A 186 0.00 -6.10 12.37
CA ARG A 186 -0.61 -5.65 13.62
C ARG A 186 0.09 -6.31 14.82
N SER A 187 0.46 -5.50 15.81
CA SER A 187 1.00 -5.94 17.09
C SER A 187 -0.08 -6.50 18.01
#